data_5bf596fcab2ec991bf3a2ab038e626ed
#
_entry.id   5bf596fcab2ec991bf3a2ab038e626ed
#
_cell.length_a   1.000
_cell.length_b   1.000
_cell.length_c   1.000
_cell.angle_alpha   90.00
_cell.angle_beta   90.00
_cell.angle_gamma   90.00
#
_symmetry.space_group_name_H-M   'P 1'
#
loop_
_entity.id
_entity.type
_entity.pdbx_description
1 polymer ?
#
loop_
_entity_poly.entity_id
_entity_poly.type
_entity_poly.pdbx_seq_one_letter_code
_entity_poly.pdbx_strand_id
1 'polypeptide(L)'
;MGYLDTYIDAYVTQLTGVRGLSENTQKGYACDLADYARWCERRGVDALSVTHKELRAYLAELSRARYATTTINRRLSAIRGLYNWMSLHGGVSPDAA
;
A
#
# COMPACT_ATOMS: atom_id res chain seq x y z
N MET A 1 7.94 -9.09 11.27
CA MET A 1 7.19 -9.09 10.03
C MET A 1 5.72 -9.11 10.28
N GLY A 2 5.02 -8.18 9.68
CA GLY A 2 3.60 -8.02 9.92
C GLY A 2 2.75 -8.83 8.96
N TYR A 3 1.49 -8.95 9.30
CA TYR A 3 0.50 -9.58 8.43
C TYR A 3 0.37 -8.87 7.08
N LEU A 4 0.79 -7.60 7.01
CA LEU A 4 0.65 -6.81 5.79
C LEU A 4 1.42 -7.42 4.62
N ASP A 5 2.60 -8.01 4.87
CA ASP A 5 3.38 -8.63 3.80
C ASP A 5 2.61 -9.75 3.12
N THR A 6 1.88 -10.55 3.90
CA THR A 6 1.05 -11.62 3.36
C THR A 6 -0.07 -11.06 2.46
N TYR A 7 -0.72 -9.98 2.91
CA TYR A 7 -1.77 -9.33 2.13
C TYR A 7 -1.22 -8.70 0.86
N ILE A 8 -0.03 -8.10 0.93
CA ILE A 8 0.61 -7.50 -0.25
C ILE A 8 0.87 -8.57 -1.30
N ASP A 9 1.45 -9.70 -0.91
CA ASP A 9 1.72 -10.79 -1.84
C ASP A 9 0.45 -11.30 -2.50
N ALA A 10 -0.59 -11.52 -1.71
CA ALA A 10 -1.87 -12.01 -2.22
C ALA A 10 -2.51 -11.00 -3.18
N TYR A 11 -2.48 -9.72 -2.82
CA TYR A 11 -3.05 -8.66 -3.64
C TYR A 11 -2.34 -8.53 -4.98
N VAL A 12 -1.00 -8.49 -4.96
CA VAL A 12 -0.21 -8.36 -6.18
C VAL A 12 -0.42 -9.57 -7.09
N THR A 13 -0.47 -10.77 -6.52
CA THR A 13 -0.74 -11.99 -7.27
C THR A 13 -2.11 -11.92 -7.96
N GLN A 14 -3.12 -11.43 -7.25
CA GLN A 14 -4.46 -11.29 -7.80
C GLN A 14 -4.49 -10.28 -8.95
N LEU A 15 -3.80 -9.15 -8.80
CA LEU A 15 -3.75 -8.14 -9.86
C LEU A 15 -3.18 -8.72 -11.15
N THR A 16 -2.15 -9.55 -11.04
CA THR A 16 -1.55 -10.20 -12.20
C THR A 16 -2.56 -11.10 -12.90
N GLY A 17 -3.30 -11.91 -12.13
CA GLY A 17 -4.24 -12.87 -12.69
C GLY A 17 -5.51 -12.24 -13.25
N VAL A 18 -6.02 -11.19 -12.59
CA VAL A 18 -7.32 -10.63 -12.92
C VAL A 18 -7.22 -9.48 -13.93
N ARG A 19 -6.24 -8.60 -13.75
CA ARG A 19 -6.12 -7.40 -14.58
C ARG A 19 -5.11 -7.52 -15.71
N GLY A 20 -4.34 -8.61 -15.73
CA GLY A 20 -3.35 -8.80 -16.77
C GLY A 20 -2.27 -7.74 -16.78
N LEU A 21 -1.89 -7.22 -15.61
CA LEU A 21 -0.89 -6.17 -15.52
C LEU A 21 0.46 -6.67 -16.03
N SER A 22 1.22 -5.76 -16.65
CA SER A 22 2.56 -6.09 -17.09
C SER A 22 3.44 -6.43 -15.89
N GLU A 23 4.49 -7.21 -16.14
CA GLU A 23 5.43 -7.59 -15.10
C GLU A 23 6.07 -6.37 -14.43
N ASN A 24 6.38 -5.33 -15.20
CA ASN A 24 6.97 -4.10 -14.66
C ASN A 24 6.01 -3.37 -13.74
N THR A 25 4.73 -3.28 -14.10
CA THR A 25 3.72 -2.65 -13.27
C THR A 25 3.53 -3.43 -11.97
N GLN A 26 3.51 -4.75 -12.06
CA GLN A 26 3.41 -5.62 -10.90
C GLN A 26 4.56 -5.41 -9.93
N LYS A 27 5.79 -5.37 -10.44
CA LYS A 27 6.98 -5.11 -9.63
C LYS A 27 6.93 -3.73 -8.97
N GLY A 28 6.46 -2.73 -9.71
CA GLY A 28 6.30 -1.38 -9.20
C GLY A 28 5.36 -1.33 -8.01
N TYR A 29 4.20 -1.96 -8.12
CA TYR A 29 3.24 -2.01 -7.02
C TYR A 29 3.81 -2.78 -5.82
N ALA A 30 4.48 -3.90 -6.06
CA ALA A 30 5.07 -4.68 -4.99
C ALA A 30 6.12 -3.86 -4.23
N CYS A 31 6.97 -3.12 -4.94
CA CYS A 31 7.98 -2.25 -4.32
C CYS A 31 7.33 -1.12 -3.53
N ASP A 32 6.31 -0.48 -4.10
CA ASP A 32 5.62 0.62 -3.43
C ASP A 32 4.97 0.16 -2.13
N LEU A 33 4.31 -0.98 -2.16
CA LEU A 33 3.62 -1.51 -0.98
C LEU A 33 4.61 -2.03 0.07
N ALA A 34 5.72 -2.61 -0.36
CA ALA A 34 6.77 -3.05 0.56
C ALA A 34 7.40 -1.86 1.29
N ASP A 35 7.61 -0.75 0.58
CA ASP A 35 8.12 0.47 1.19
C ASP A 35 7.16 1.02 2.23
N TYR A 36 5.88 1.02 1.92
CA TYR A 36 4.84 1.44 2.86
C TYR A 36 4.83 0.56 4.11
N ALA A 37 4.93 -0.75 3.93
CA ALA A 37 4.96 -1.69 5.04
C ALA A 37 6.15 -1.43 5.98
N ARG A 38 7.31 -1.17 5.40
CA ARG A 38 8.51 -0.83 6.18
C ARG A 38 8.31 0.48 6.96
N TRP A 39 7.67 1.46 6.33
CA TRP A 39 7.37 2.72 7.00
C TRP A 39 6.47 2.51 8.22
N CYS A 40 5.44 1.69 8.06
CA CYS A 40 4.55 1.36 9.17
C CYS A 40 5.30 0.72 10.33
N GLU A 41 6.20 -0.21 10.03
CA GLU A 41 7.00 -0.86 11.07
C GLU A 41 7.90 0.14 11.80
N ARG A 42 8.58 1.01 11.07
CA ARG A 42 9.48 2.00 11.66
C ARG A 42 8.74 2.99 12.55
N ARG A 43 7.51 3.34 12.18
CA ARG A 43 6.71 4.33 12.91
C ARG A 43 5.83 3.71 13.98
N GLY A 44 5.79 2.40 14.08
CA GLY A 44 4.90 1.75 15.01
C GLY A 44 3.42 1.92 14.65
N VAL A 45 3.14 2.11 13.36
CA VAL A 45 1.78 2.25 12.86
C VAL A 45 1.20 0.87 12.60
N ASP A 46 -0.01 0.62 13.11
CA ASP A 46 -0.72 -0.62 12.81
C ASP A 46 -1.31 -0.50 11.41
N ALA A 47 -0.67 -1.17 10.43
CA ALA A 47 -1.09 -1.10 9.04
C ALA A 47 -2.51 -1.65 8.81
N LEU A 48 -3.00 -2.51 9.69
CA LEU A 48 -4.36 -3.05 9.58
C LEU A 48 -5.41 -2.11 10.16
N SER A 49 -4.98 -1.06 10.85
CA SER A 49 -5.86 -0.07 11.50
C SER A 49 -5.41 1.35 11.21
N VAL A 50 -4.76 1.58 10.06
CA VAL A 50 -4.23 2.90 9.73
C VAL A 50 -5.36 3.91 9.56
N THR A 51 -5.12 5.14 10.01
CA THR A 51 -6.06 6.24 9.86
C THR A 51 -5.68 7.11 8.67
N HIS A 52 -6.61 7.95 8.21
CA HIS A 52 -6.30 8.94 7.18
C HIS A 52 -5.16 9.86 7.58
N LYS A 53 -5.11 10.21 8.86
CA LYS A 53 -4.06 11.07 9.38
C LYS A 53 -2.69 10.41 9.24
N GLU A 54 -2.60 9.13 9.56
CA GLU A 54 -1.35 8.38 9.43
C GLU A 54 -0.94 8.21 7.98
N LEU A 55 -1.90 7.94 7.09
CA LEU A 55 -1.62 7.83 5.67
C LEU A 55 -1.13 9.17 5.10
N ARG A 56 -1.73 10.28 5.53
CA ARG A 56 -1.27 11.61 5.12
C ARG A 56 0.15 11.88 5.58
N ALA A 57 0.51 11.42 6.78
CA ALA A 57 1.87 11.55 7.28
C ALA A 57 2.87 10.83 6.38
N TYR A 58 2.52 9.64 5.90
CA TYR A 58 3.36 8.91 4.97
C TYR A 58 3.55 9.69 3.66
N LEU A 59 2.45 10.19 3.10
CA LEU A 59 2.52 10.97 1.85
C LEU A 59 3.33 12.26 2.03
N ALA A 60 3.21 12.90 3.18
CA ALA A 60 4.00 14.09 3.47
C ALA A 60 5.50 13.79 3.55
N GLU A 61 5.86 12.63 4.08
CA GLU A 61 7.27 12.22 4.10
C GLU A 61 7.80 11.98 2.69
N LEU A 62 7.00 11.39 1.81
CA LEU A 62 7.38 11.21 0.41
C LEU A 62 7.61 12.56 -0.28
N SER A 63 6.73 13.51 -0.01
CA SER A 63 6.86 14.85 -0.56
C SER A 63 8.13 15.54 -0.07
N ARG A 64 8.44 15.42 1.22
CA ARG A 64 9.66 15.99 1.78
C ARG A 64 10.91 15.33 1.24
N ALA A 65 10.84 14.05 0.91
CA ALA A 65 11.93 13.33 0.29
C ALA A 65 12.06 13.61 -1.21
N ARG A 66 11.21 14.50 -1.74
CA ARG A 66 11.24 14.97 -3.12
C ARG A 66 10.92 13.90 -4.16
N TYR A 67 10.09 12.94 -3.79
CA TYR A 67 9.55 12.03 -4.79
C TYR A 67 8.66 12.79 -5.76
N ALA A 68 8.67 12.37 -7.02
CA ALA A 68 7.82 12.99 -8.04
C ALA A 68 6.34 12.82 -7.69
N THR A 69 5.52 13.80 -8.05
CA THR A 69 4.08 13.76 -7.81
C THR A 69 3.44 12.50 -8.41
N THR A 70 3.89 12.09 -9.60
CA THR A 70 3.38 10.88 -10.24
C THR A 70 3.69 9.63 -9.41
N THR A 71 4.89 9.57 -8.83
CA THR A 71 5.27 8.46 -7.95
C THR A 71 4.41 8.43 -6.68
N ILE A 72 4.21 9.59 -6.06
CA ILE A 72 3.39 9.70 -4.86
C ILE A 72 1.95 9.25 -5.15
N ASN A 73 1.39 9.71 -6.26
CA ASN A 73 0.03 9.33 -6.66
C ASN A 73 -0.08 7.84 -6.96
N ARG A 74 0.93 7.26 -7.60
CA ARG A 74 0.95 5.82 -7.87
C ARG A 74 0.97 5.02 -6.57
N ARG A 75 1.81 5.43 -5.61
CA ARG A 75 1.88 4.77 -4.31
C ARG A 75 0.56 4.88 -3.56
N LEU A 76 -0.06 6.04 -3.59
CA LEU A 76 -1.37 6.24 -2.96
C LEU A 76 -2.43 5.32 -3.58
N SER A 77 -2.44 5.24 -4.91
CA SER A 77 -3.39 4.35 -5.60
C SER A 77 -3.17 2.89 -5.23
N ALA A 78 -1.91 2.46 -5.15
CA ALA A 78 -1.58 1.10 -4.76
C ALA A 78 -2.04 0.81 -3.33
N ILE A 79 -1.82 1.74 -2.40
CA ILE A 79 -2.22 1.58 -1.01
C ILE A 79 -3.75 1.51 -0.89
N ARG A 80 -4.45 2.40 -1.56
CA ARG A 80 -5.92 2.40 -1.54
C ARG A 80 -6.48 1.11 -2.13
N GLY A 81 -5.90 0.65 -3.24
CA GLY A 81 -6.31 -0.60 -3.84
C GLY A 81 -6.10 -1.78 -2.91
N LEU A 82 -4.96 -1.81 -2.22
CA LEU A 82 -4.67 -2.86 -1.25
C LEU A 82 -5.71 -2.86 -0.13
N TYR A 83 -5.99 -1.72 0.48
CA TYR A 83 -6.94 -1.65 1.58
C TYR A 83 -8.36 -1.98 1.14
N ASN A 84 -8.75 -1.55 -0.04
CA ASN A 84 -10.06 -1.91 -0.58
C ASN A 84 -10.18 -3.43 -0.77
N TRP A 85 -9.14 -4.06 -1.31
CA TRP A 85 -9.10 -5.50 -1.48
C TRP A 85 -9.14 -6.22 -0.13
N MET A 86 -8.35 -5.75 0.85
CA MET A 86 -8.33 -6.32 2.20
C MET A 86 -9.68 -6.20 2.89
N SER A 87 -10.36 -5.07 2.70
CA SER A 87 -11.69 -4.85 3.25
C SER A 87 -12.69 -5.89 2.73
N LEU A 88 -12.62 -6.19 1.43
CA LEU A 88 -13.48 -7.20 0.82
C LEU A 88 -13.17 -8.61 1.32
N HIS A 89 -11.97 -8.84 1.81
CA HIS A 89 -11.52 -10.15 2.30
C HIS A 89 -11.46 -10.20 3.83
N GLY A 90 -12.06 -9.23 4.50
CA GLY A 90 -12.18 -9.23 5.96
C GLY A 90 -10.91 -8.87 6.71
N GLY A 91 -9.94 -8.25 6.03
CA GLY A 91 -8.64 -7.96 6.64
C GLY A 91 -8.57 -6.66 7.42
N VAL A 92 -9.33 -5.62 7.04
CA VAL A 92 -9.25 -4.30 7.67
C VAL A 92 -10.60 -3.60 7.65
N SER A 93 -10.68 -2.51 8.43
CA SER A 93 -11.83 -1.62 8.41
C SER A 93 -11.86 -0.84 7.09
N PRO A 94 -13.06 -0.63 6.49
CA PRO A 94 -13.20 0.18 5.28
C PRO A 94 -12.74 1.63 5.46
N ASP A 95 -12.67 2.11 6.70
CA ASP A 95 -12.28 3.49 6.99
C ASP A 95 -10.77 3.72 6.90
N ALA A 96 -9.99 2.68 6.72
CA ALA A 96 -8.53 2.78 6.71
C ALA A 96 -7.99 3.60 5.53
N ALA A 97 -8.73 3.70 4.47
CA ALA A 97 -8.31 4.47 3.32
C ALA A 97 -9.39 5.46 2.92
#